data_88d35ce8ee416815d408ff059a585323
#
_entry.id   88d35ce8ee416815d408ff059a585323
#
_cell.length_a   1.000
_cell.length_b   1.000
_cell.length_c   1.000
_cell.angle_alpha   90.00
_cell.angle_beta   90.00
_cell.angle_gamma   90.00
#
_symmetry.space_group_name_H-M   'P 1'
#
loop_
_entity.id
_entity.type
_entity.pdbx_description
1 polymer ?
#
loop_
_entity_poly.entity_id
_entity_poly.type
_entity_poly.pdbx_seq_one_letter_code
_entity_poly.pdbx_strand_id
1 'polypeptide(L)'
;QSGRRQRQMCIRDRVMRTHTLWALGFLITFTLGGISGMFFPVSGLDVHFHDTYFVVAHFHYVFIGGTVFALFAGVYYWFPKVTGRKMDERLGLYHFLIGFASYNAAFWPMHALGMMGMPRRTHSYLEETGFASYNLAVSTFAFIFGLSQLILVWNIIYSARRGEKVGKDPWGGWSLEWTTSSPPPTPSFHDIPTQGDANEGHEHGEKKKGVGKRLWEGSGTEVSQ
;
A
#
# COMPACT_ATOMS: atom_id res chain seq x y z
N GLN A 1 -18.55 -23.98 -11.28
CA GLN A 1 -17.20 -23.83 -11.91
C GLN A 1 -16.80 -22.35 -12.09
N SER A 2 -17.74 -21.43 -12.20
CA SER A 2 -17.46 -19.99 -12.33
C SER A 2 -16.74 -19.38 -11.10
N GLY A 3 -17.16 -19.73 -9.89
CA GLY A 3 -16.57 -19.17 -8.67
C GLY A 3 -15.11 -19.58 -8.40
N ARG A 4 -14.65 -20.72 -8.91
CA ARG A 4 -13.24 -21.13 -8.81
C ARG A 4 -12.35 -20.36 -9.79
N ARG A 5 -12.84 -20.07 -11.00
CA ARG A 5 -12.09 -19.28 -11.99
C ARG A 5 -11.93 -17.82 -11.55
N GLN A 6 -12.95 -17.22 -10.95
CA GLN A 6 -12.87 -15.87 -10.40
C GLN A 6 -11.85 -15.76 -9.25
N ARG A 7 -11.84 -16.72 -8.31
CA ARG A 7 -10.83 -16.76 -7.24
C ARG A 7 -9.40 -16.94 -7.76
N GLN A 8 -9.21 -17.75 -8.78
CA GLN A 8 -7.87 -17.97 -9.37
C GLN A 8 -7.39 -16.74 -10.15
N MET A 9 -8.26 -16.01 -10.86
CA MET A 9 -7.90 -14.76 -11.53
C MET A 9 -7.51 -13.67 -10.53
N CYS A 10 -8.25 -13.50 -9.44
CA CYS A 10 -7.94 -12.49 -8.42
C CYS A 10 -6.60 -12.72 -7.69
N ILE A 11 -6.13 -13.96 -7.56
CA ILE A 11 -4.88 -14.27 -6.85
C ILE A 11 -3.70 -14.31 -7.80
N ARG A 12 -3.88 -14.79 -9.04
CA ARG A 12 -2.81 -15.06 -9.99
C ARG A 12 -2.30 -13.81 -10.71
N ASP A 13 -3.14 -12.79 -10.88
CA ASP A 13 -2.81 -11.56 -11.61
C ASP A 13 -2.49 -10.37 -10.70
N ARG A 14 -2.35 -10.58 -9.39
CA ARG A 14 -1.87 -9.53 -8.48
C ARG A 14 -0.37 -9.35 -8.69
N VAL A 15 -0.04 -8.52 -9.65
CA VAL A 15 1.33 -8.01 -9.79
C VAL A 15 1.67 -7.26 -8.51
N MET A 16 2.79 -7.62 -7.88
CA MET A 16 3.31 -6.95 -6.68
C MET A 16 3.78 -5.54 -7.06
N ARG A 17 2.83 -4.61 -7.11
CA ARG A 17 3.07 -3.19 -7.40
C ARG A 17 3.30 -2.41 -6.12
N THR A 18 3.83 -1.20 -6.25
CA THR A 18 4.16 -0.35 -5.11
C THR A 18 3.00 -0.17 -4.12
N HIS A 19 1.78 0.07 -4.60
CA HIS A 19 0.61 0.19 -3.71
C HIS A 19 0.30 -1.09 -2.94
N THR A 20 0.48 -2.27 -3.57
CA THR A 20 0.29 -3.58 -2.91
C THR A 20 1.36 -3.82 -1.86
N LEU A 21 2.62 -3.44 -2.13
CA LEU A 21 3.72 -3.56 -1.18
C LEU A 21 3.47 -2.71 0.07
N TRP A 22 3.00 -1.46 -0.09
CA TRP A 22 2.65 -0.60 1.04
C TRP A 22 1.45 -1.12 1.83
N ALA A 23 0.44 -1.69 1.15
CA ALA A 23 -0.70 -2.33 1.82
C ALA A 23 -0.28 -3.57 2.62
N LEU A 24 0.62 -4.39 2.10
CA LEU A 24 1.22 -5.51 2.84
C LEU A 24 2.09 -5.02 4.00
N GLY A 25 2.90 -3.99 3.78
CA GLY A 25 3.69 -3.34 4.82
C GLY A 25 2.81 -2.84 5.96
N PHE A 26 1.67 -2.21 5.64
CA PHE A 26 0.65 -1.84 6.62
C PHE A 26 0.18 -3.04 7.44
N LEU A 27 -0.26 -4.12 6.79
CA LEU A 27 -0.79 -5.31 7.48
C LEU A 27 0.25 -5.92 8.43
N ILE A 28 1.50 -6.04 7.97
CA ILE A 28 2.60 -6.61 8.77
C ILE A 28 2.89 -5.74 9.98
N THR A 29 3.11 -4.44 9.78
CA THR A 29 3.49 -3.54 10.88
C THR A 29 2.34 -3.35 11.88
N PHE A 30 1.11 -3.20 11.42
CA PHE A 30 -0.06 -3.09 12.27
C PHE A 30 -0.28 -4.35 13.12
N THR A 31 -0.09 -5.53 12.54
CA THR A 31 -0.19 -6.80 13.27
C THR A 31 0.89 -6.91 14.34
N LEU A 32 2.15 -6.59 14.01
CA LEU A 32 3.26 -6.61 14.98
C LEU A 32 3.02 -5.59 16.10
N GLY A 33 2.53 -4.40 15.76
CA GLY A 33 2.12 -3.38 16.73
C GLY A 33 0.98 -3.87 17.64
N GLY A 34 -0.04 -4.51 17.05
CA GLY A 34 -1.14 -5.10 17.81
C GLY A 34 -0.69 -6.15 18.82
N ILE A 35 0.22 -7.05 18.41
CA ILE A 35 0.81 -8.06 19.29
C ILE A 35 1.56 -7.40 20.46
N SER A 36 2.38 -6.39 20.20
CA SER A 36 3.08 -5.65 21.26
C SER A 36 2.12 -4.94 22.23
N GLY A 37 0.94 -4.53 21.75
CA GLY A 37 -0.11 -3.93 22.56
C GLY A 37 -0.76 -4.86 23.58
N MET A 38 -0.67 -6.19 23.37
CA MET A 38 -1.23 -7.18 24.28
C MET A 38 -0.49 -7.23 25.64
N PHE A 39 0.69 -6.63 25.76
CA PHE A 39 1.43 -6.56 27.01
C PHE A 39 0.82 -5.55 28.01
N PHE A 40 0.19 -4.49 27.53
CA PHE A 40 -0.33 -3.42 28.40
C PHE A 40 -1.59 -3.80 29.20
N PRO A 41 -2.55 -4.61 28.71
CA PRO A 41 -3.69 -5.06 29.53
C PRO A 41 -3.31 -5.97 30.68
N VAL A 42 -2.10 -6.55 30.67
CA VAL A 42 -1.60 -7.41 31.71
C VAL A 42 -0.88 -6.57 32.76
N SER A 43 -1.55 -6.27 33.88
CA SER A 43 -1.07 -5.34 34.93
C SER A 43 0.35 -5.67 35.43
N GLY A 44 0.70 -6.95 35.56
CA GLY A 44 2.03 -7.39 35.98
C GLY A 44 3.12 -7.05 34.96
N LEU A 45 2.79 -6.96 33.68
CA LEU A 45 3.71 -6.56 32.61
C LEU A 45 3.69 -5.04 32.41
N ASP A 46 2.53 -4.42 32.51
CA ASP A 46 2.38 -2.98 32.28
C ASP A 46 3.19 -2.15 33.29
N VAL A 47 3.29 -2.61 34.54
CA VAL A 47 4.16 -1.98 35.56
C VAL A 47 5.60 -1.79 35.08
N HIS A 48 6.10 -2.70 34.22
CA HIS A 48 7.47 -2.62 33.67
C HIS A 48 7.56 -1.84 32.36
N PHE A 49 6.49 -1.79 31.57
CA PHE A 49 6.50 -1.24 30.22
C PHE A 49 5.83 0.12 30.11
N HIS A 50 4.90 0.48 30.99
CA HIS A 50 4.26 1.79 30.95
C HIS A 50 5.32 2.91 31.05
N ASP A 51 5.08 3.99 30.36
CA ASP A 51 5.97 5.15 30.31
C ASP A 51 7.41 4.89 29.86
N THR A 52 7.68 3.76 29.19
CA THR A 52 8.98 3.44 28.58
C THR A 52 8.95 3.62 27.07
N TYR A 53 10.12 3.47 26.42
CA TYR A 53 10.25 3.44 24.95
C TYR A 53 9.50 2.25 24.30
N PHE A 54 9.12 1.23 25.08
CA PHE A 54 8.27 0.15 24.57
C PHE A 54 6.90 0.67 24.13
N VAL A 55 6.30 1.59 24.89
CA VAL A 55 5.05 2.27 24.49
C VAL A 55 5.25 3.07 23.22
N VAL A 56 6.40 3.76 23.10
CA VAL A 56 6.73 4.57 21.92
C VAL A 56 6.84 3.68 20.67
N ALA A 57 7.52 2.54 20.79
CA ALA A 57 7.63 1.56 19.72
C ALA A 57 6.24 1.04 19.30
N HIS A 58 5.43 0.62 20.27
CA HIS A 58 4.10 0.08 20.05
C HIS A 58 3.22 1.06 19.24
N PHE A 59 3.04 2.28 19.74
CA PHE A 59 2.10 3.19 19.07
C PHE A 59 2.61 3.67 17.70
N HIS A 60 3.94 3.72 17.47
CA HIS A 60 4.44 3.98 16.12
C HIS A 60 4.08 2.85 15.17
N TYR A 61 4.24 1.60 15.58
CA TYR A 61 3.83 0.46 14.76
C TYR A 61 2.33 0.46 14.45
N VAL A 62 1.49 0.81 15.42
CA VAL A 62 0.04 0.87 15.21
C VAL A 62 -0.36 2.12 14.42
N PHE A 63 0.12 3.31 14.82
CA PHE A 63 -0.32 4.56 14.26
C PHE A 63 0.35 4.86 12.90
N ILE A 64 1.68 4.87 12.82
CA ILE A 64 2.38 5.17 11.57
C ILE A 64 2.30 3.97 10.62
N GLY A 65 2.59 2.77 11.10
CA GLY A 65 2.44 1.54 10.31
C GLY A 65 1.02 1.35 9.82
N GLY A 66 0.02 1.68 10.65
CA GLY A 66 -1.39 1.63 10.29
C GLY A 66 -1.80 2.74 9.32
N THR A 67 -1.65 3.99 9.71
CA THR A 67 -2.22 5.13 8.97
C THR A 67 -1.35 5.56 7.80
N VAL A 68 -0.04 5.77 8.02
CA VAL A 68 0.84 6.35 7.00
C VAL A 68 1.12 5.37 5.86
N PHE A 69 1.32 4.09 6.16
CA PHE A 69 1.54 3.09 5.11
C PHE A 69 0.28 2.86 4.27
N ALA A 70 -0.91 2.87 4.92
CA ALA A 70 -2.18 2.82 4.20
C ALA A 70 -2.37 4.06 3.30
N LEU A 71 -1.97 5.25 3.79
CA LEU A 71 -1.99 6.47 3.00
C LEU A 71 -1.06 6.38 1.78
N PHE A 72 0.17 5.86 1.96
CA PHE A 72 1.08 5.65 0.83
C PHE A 72 0.48 4.68 -0.20
N ALA A 73 -0.10 3.57 0.26
CA ALA A 73 -0.80 2.64 -0.63
C ALA A 73 -1.91 3.35 -1.41
N GLY A 74 -2.72 4.18 -0.74
CA GLY A 74 -3.77 4.97 -1.36
C GLY A 74 -3.25 5.99 -2.37
N VAL A 75 -2.17 6.72 -2.05
CA VAL A 75 -1.55 7.67 -2.98
C VAL A 75 -1.13 6.97 -4.27
N TYR A 76 -0.38 5.85 -4.19
CA TYR A 76 0.05 5.10 -5.38
C TYR A 76 -1.12 4.49 -6.15
N TYR A 77 -2.19 4.07 -5.47
CA TYR A 77 -3.35 3.44 -6.09
C TYR A 77 -4.25 4.44 -6.82
N TRP A 78 -4.57 5.58 -6.19
CA TRP A 78 -5.49 6.57 -6.77
C TRP A 78 -4.81 7.69 -7.57
N PHE A 79 -3.49 7.79 -7.54
CA PHE A 79 -2.77 8.79 -8.33
C PHE A 79 -3.15 8.78 -9.82
N PRO A 80 -3.27 7.61 -10.51
CA PRO A 80 -3.71 7.58 -11.90
C PRO A 80 -5.12 8.14 -12.09
N LYS A 81 -6.00 7.95 -11.12
CA LYS A 81 -7.37 8.47 -11.17
C LYS A 81 -7.40 9.99 -11.10
N VAL A 82 -6.61 10.56 -10.20
CA VAL A 82 -6.58 12.02 -9.97
C VAL A 82 -5.87 12.76 -11.09
N THR A 83 -4.77 12.20 -11.61
CA THR A 83 -3.89 12.89 -12.56
C THR A 83 -4.00 12.42 -14.00
N GLY A 84 -4.65 11.26 -14.24
CA GLY A 84 -4.69 10.60 -15.54
C GLY A 84 -3.34 9.99 -15.96
N ARG A 85 -2.37 9.91 -15.05
CA ARG A 85 -1.01 9.41 -15.29
C ARG A 85 -0.59 8.41 -14.23
N LYS A 86 0.22 7.45 -14.61
CA LYS A 86 0.76 6.43 -13.71
C LYS A 86 2.04 6.93 -13.04
N MET A 87 2.21 6.61 -11.76
CA MET A 87 3.47 6.83 -11.05
C MET A 87 4.55 5.86 -11.53
N ASP A 88 5.81 6.30 -11.47
CA ASP A 88 6.95 5.44 -11.78
C ASP A 88 7.09 4.35 -10.72
N GLU A 89 6.99 3.08 -11.16
CA GLU A 89 7.04 1.91 -10.27
C GLU A 89 8.44 1.66 -9.70
N ARG A 90 9.51 2.06 -10.40
CA ARG A 90 10.89 1.89 -9.92
C ARG A 90 11.16 2.84 -8.77
N LEU A 91 10.79 4.11 -8.92
CA LEU A 91 10.88 5.09 -7.83
C LEU A 91 9.98 4.68 -6.66
N GLY A 92 8.78 4.15 -6.95
CA GLY A 92 7.88 3.60 -5.95
C GLY A 92 8.49 2.43 -5.17
N LEU A 93 9.15 1.51 -5.87
CA LEU A 93 9.84 0.39 -5.23
C LEU A 93 11.00 0.86 -4.33
N TYR A 94 11.81 1.81 -4.78
CA TYR A 94 12.88 2.40 -3.94
C TYR A 94 12.31 3.10 -2.71
N HIS A 95 11.22 3.87 -2.87
CA HIS A 95 10.53 4.49 -1.74
C HIS A 95 10.06 3.44 -0.73
N PHE A 96 9.47 2.33 -1.20
CA PHE A 96 9.02 1.25 -0.34
C PHE A 96 10.20 0.57 0.38
N LEU A 97 11.21 0.11 -0.36
CA LEU A 97 12.32 -0.65 0.22
C LEU A 97 13.10 0.17 1.26
N ILE A 98 13.48 1.41 0.90
CA ILE A 98 14.22 2.29 1.81
C ILE A 98 13.32 2.71 2.98
N GLY A 99 12.10 3.14 2.71
CA GLY A 99 11.16 3.61 3.72
C GLY A 99 10.77 2.50 4.69
N PHE A 100 10.36 1.32 4.21
CA PHE A 100 9.94 0.22 5.05
C PHE A 100 11.10 -0.35 5.89
N ALA A 101 12.28 -0.53 5.28
CA ALA A 101 13.45 -1.03 6.00
C ALA A 101 13.93 -0.06 7.08
N SER A 102 14.09 1.22 6.74
CA SER A 102 14.52 2.25 7.70
C SER A 102 13.50 2.49 8.81
N TYR A 103 12.20 2.43 8.49
CA TYR A 103 11.15 2.50 9.49
C TYR A 103 11.27 1.38 10.54
N ASN A 104 11.40 0.14 10.10
CA ASN A 104 11.56 -0.99 11.03
C ASN A 104 12.88 -0.90 11.81
N ALA A 105 13.97 -0.50 11.16
CA ALA A 105 15.27 -0.31 11.82
C ALA A 105 15.26 0.85 12.85
N ALA A 106 14.39 1.85 12.66
CA ALA A 106 14.20 2.94 13.64
C ALA A 106 13.35 2.49 14.82
N PHE A 107 12.18 1.91 14.58
CA PHE A 107 11.19 1.69 15.65
C PHE A 107 11.27 0.32 16.33
N TRP A 108 11.78 -0.72 15.65
CA TRP A 108 11.94 -2.03 16.27
C TRP A 108 12.90 -2.01 17.48
N PRO A 109 14.10 -1.38 17.42
CA PRO A 109 15.00 -1.32 18.56
C PRO A 109 14.45 -0.57 19.77
N MET A 110 13.44 0.29 19.59
CA MET A 110 12.80 0.96 20.71
C MET A 110 12.05 0.01 21.64
N HIS A 111 11.61 -1.17 21.17
CA HIS A 111 11.07 -2.20 22.05
C HIS A 111 12.16 -2.70 23.01
N ALA A 112 13.37 -2.93 22.50
CA ALA A 112 14.52 -3.34 23.34
C ALA A 112 14.90 -2.23 24.35
N LEU A 113 14.94 -0.97 23.92
CA LEU A 113 15.18 0.17 24.83
C LEU A 113 14.14 0.23 25.95
N GLY A 114 12.87 -0.01 25.64
CA GLY A 114 11.81 -0.07 26.65
C GLY A 114 11.96 -1.25 27.60
N MET A 115 12.35 -2.43 27.11
CA MET A 115 12.66 -3.59 27.95
C MET A 115 13.88 -3.38 28.84
N MET A 116 14.84 -2.57 28.42
CA MET A 116 15.98 -2.14 29.22
C MET A 116 15.62 -1.06 30.26
N GLY A 117 14.34 -0.61 30.29
CA GLY A 117 13.85 0.38 31.26
C GLY A 117 14.06 1.83 30.86
N MET A 118 14.37 2.14 29.59
CA MET A 118 14.51 3.53 29.16
C MET A 118 13.16 4.26 29.21
N PRO A 119 13.01 5.33 30.04
CA PRO A 119 11.76 6.08 30.12
C PRO A 119 11.50 6.85 28.82
N ARG A 120 10.25 6.98 28.43
CA ARG A 120 9.88 7.94 27.37
C ARG A 120 10.06 9.39 27.84
N ARG A 121 10.21 10.33 26.89
CA ARG A 121 10.37 11.77 27.18
C ARG A 121 11.67 12.15 27.91
N THR A 122 12.65 11.25 27.92
CA THR A 122 13.97 11.50 28.48
C THR A 122 14.81 12.32 27.50
N HIS A 123 15.42 13.42 27.97
CA HIS A 123 16.31 14.25 27.15
C HIS A 123 17.79 13.88 27.34
N SER A 124 18.14 13.24 28.45
CA SER A 124 19.49 12.81 28.75
C SER A 124 19.47 11.47 29.54
N TYR A 125 20.51 10.70 29.38
CA TYR A 125 20.70 9.43 30.09
C TYR A 125 22.19 9.20 30.37
N LEU A 126 22.51 8.39 31.37
CA LEU A 126 23.88 8.07 31.72
C LEU A 126 24.51 7.17 30.66
N GLU A 127 25.79 7.38 30.33
CA GLU A 127 26.52 6.58 29.33
C GLU A 127 26.57 5.10 29.67
N GLU A 128 26.64 4.77 30.96
CA GLU A 128 26.71 3.41 31.48
C GLU A 128 25.45 2.57 31.21
N THR A 129 24.32 3.21 30.87
CA THR A 129 23.03 2.52 30.61
C THR A 129 23.01 1.73 29.31
N GLY A 130 23.94 1.96 28.39
CA GLY A 130 24.01 1.32 27.08
C GLY A 130 22.95 1.83 26.08
N PHE A 131 22.17 2.86 26.42
CA PHE A 131 21.12 3.40 25.54
C PHE A 131 21.68 4.15 24.34
N ALA A 132 22.91 4.66 24.41
CA ALA A 132 23.50 5.55 23.41
C ALA A 132 23.56 4.92 22.02
N SER A 133 24.00 3.66 21.91
CA SER A 133 24.12 2.95 20.62
C SER A 133 22.77 2.70 19.97
N TYR A 134 21.78 2.31 20.77
CA TYR A 134 20.41 2.12 20.27
C TYR A 134 19.80 3.46 19.79
N ASN A 135 19.94 4.52 20.58
CA ASN A 135 19.40 5.83 20.21
C ASN A 135 20.08 6.42 18.97
N LEU A 136 21.39 6.19 18.81
CA LEU A 136 22.11 6.58 17.59
C LEU A 136 21.55 5.84 16.36
N ALA A 137 21.34 4.52 16.45
CA ALA A 137 20.76 3.73 15.38
C ALA A 137 19.32 4.19 15.07
N VAL A 138 18.47 4.34 16.10
CA VAL A 138 17.11 4.84 15.99
C VAL A 138 17.07 6.19 15.26
N SER A 139 17.88 7.15 15.69
CA SER A 139 17.94 8.48 15.08
C SER A 139 18.41 8.43 13.63
N THR A 140 19.47 7.67 13.35
CA THR A 140 20.02 7.51 12.00
C THR A 140 18.96 6.95 11.05
N PHE A 141 18.30 5.87 11.43
CA PHE A 141 17.28 5.27 10.58
C PHE A 141 16.00 6.11 10.49
N ALA A 142 15.65 6.89 11.52
CA ALA A 142 14.56 7.87 11.44
C ALA A 142 14.86 8.95 10.40
N PHE A 143 16.09 9.47 10.33
CA PHE A 143 16.50 10.40 9.26
C PHE A 143 16.46 9.75 7.88
N ILE A 144 16.91 8.51 7.73
CA ILE A 144 16.83 7.77 6.44
C ILE A 144 15.37 7.59 6.04
N PHE A 145 14.47 7.25 6.98
CA PHE A 145 13.04 7.18 6.73
C PHE A 145 12.48 8.53 6.27
N GLY A 146 12.84 9.63 6.93
CA GLY A 146 12.45 10.98 6.53
C GLY A 146 12.95 11.32 5.12
N LEU A 147 14.22 11.03 4.81
CA LEU A 147 14.79 11.26 3.47
C LEU A 147 14.12 10.41 2.39
N SER A 148 13.68 9.20 2.71
CA SER A 148 12.94 8.37 1.76
C SER A 148 11.65 9.02 1.26
N GLN A 149 11.03 9.92 2.05
CA GLN A 149 9.83 10.64 1.65
C GLN A 149 10.09 11.61 0.48
N LEU A 150 11.33 12.08 0.32
CA LEU A 150 11.70 12.90 -0.84
C LEU A 150 11.60 12.13 -2.14
N ILE A 151 11.79 10.80 -2.12
CA ILE A 151 11.58 9.93 -3.29
C ILE A 151 10.09 9.94 -3.68
N LEU A 152 9.18 9.87 -2.70
CA LEU A 152 7.74 9.97 -2.95
C LEU A 152 7.37 11.31 -3.58
N VAL A 153 7.83 12.42 -2.96
CA VAL A 153 7.56 13.77 -3.47
C VAL A 153 8.09 13.94 -4.90
N TRP A 154 9.32 13.50 -5.13
CA TRP A 154 9.90 13.51 -6.46
C TRP A 154 9.10 12.67 -7.46
N ASN A 155 8.69 11.46 -7.07
CA ASN A 155 7.88 10.59 -7.93
C ASN A 155 6.53 11.23 -8.28
N ILE A 156 5.87 11.87 -7.32
CA ILE A 156 4.63 12.62 -7.54
C ILE A 156 4.84 13.72 -8.60
N ILE A 157 5.84 14.58 -8.41
CA ILE A 157 6.12 15.71 -9.31
C ILE A 157 6.53 15.23 -10.70
N TYR A 158 7.42 14.24 -10.77
CA TYR A 158 7.90 13.67 -12.01
C TYR A 158 6.76 13.01 -12.79
N SER A 159 6.00 12.16 -12.13
CA SER A 159 4.92 11.39 -12.76
C SER A 159 3.73 12.27 -13.16
N ALA A 160 3.41 13.31 -12.40
CA ALA A 160 2.38 14.27 -12.77
C ALA A 160 2.72 15.01 -14.09
N ARG A 161 4.02 15.22 -14.36
CA ARG A 161 4.47 15.92 -15.59
C ARG A 161 4.80 14.98 -16.73
N ARG A 162 5.48 13.86 -16.46
CA ARG A 162 6.08 12.97 -17.47
C ARG A 162 5.59 11.52 -17.40
N GLY A 163 4.71 11.18 -16.43
CA GLY A 163 4.16 9.84 -16.27
C GLY A 163 3.39 9.37 -17.51
N GLU A 164 3.34 8.07 -17.70
CA GLU A 164 2.54 7.42 -18.74
C GLU A 164 1.06 7.78 -18.57
N LYS A 165 0.43 8.24 -19.67
CA LYS A 165 -1.01 8.49 -19.66
C LYS A 165 -1.75 7.16 -19.62
N VAL A 166 -2.71 7.06 -18.74
CA VAL A 166 -3.52 5.85 -18.54
C VAL A 166 -4.98 6.10 -18.89
N GLY A 167 -5.66 5.02 -19.30
CA GLY A 167 -7.10 5.06 -19.54
C GLY A 167 -7.91 5.09 -18.23
N LYS A 168 -9.18 4.75 -18.34
CA LYS A 168 -10.14 4.76 -17.24
C LYS A 168 -9.69 3.89 -16.06
N ASP A 169 -9.19 2.69 -16.36
CA ASP A 169 -8.83 1.65 -15.38
C ASP A 169 -7.44 1.08 -15.66
N PRO A 170 -6.39 1.58 -14.98
CA PRO A 170 -5.03 1.06 -15.11
C PRO A 170 -4.78 -0.23 -14.33
N TRP A 171 -5.69 -0.61 -13.43
CA TRP A 171 -5.50 -1.72 -12.51
C TRP A 171 -6.37 -2.95 -12.81
N GLY A 172 -7.37 -2.84 -13.69
CA GLY A 172 -8.40 -3.86 -13.88
C GLY A 172 -9.34 -3.94 -12.67
N GLY A 173 -9.67 -2.80 -12.07
CA GLY A 173 -10.50 -2.72 -10.87
C GLY A 173 -11.98 -2.89 -11.17
N TRP A 174 -12.73 -3.48 -10.22
CA TRP A 174 -14.17 -3.74 -10.36
C TRP A 174 -15.04 -2.68 -9.68
N SER A 175 -14.42 -1.68 -9.09
CA SER A 175 -15.14 -0.65 -8.36
C SER A 175 -15.55 0.50 -9.27
N LEU A 176 -16.63 1.18 -8.86
CA LEU A 176 -17.35 2.17 -9.67
C LEU A 176 -16.47 3.35 -10.09
N GLU A 177 -15.49 3.74 -9.25
CA GLU A 177 -14.56 4.81 -9.58
C GLU A 177 -13.75 4.56 -10.86
N TRP A 178 -13.54 3.29 -11.25
CA TRP A 178 -12.78 2.92 -12.45
C TRP A 178 -13.62 2.90 -13.73
N THR A 179 -14.92 3.10 -13.64
CA THR A 179 -15.81 3.21 -14.84
C THR A 179 -15.74 4.59 -15.49
N THR A 180 -15.40 5.64 -14.73
CA THR A 180 -15.27 7.01 -15.23
C THR A 180 -13.90 7.30 -15.84
N SER A 181 -13.77 8.42 -16.56
CA SER A 181 -12.48 8.89 -17.10
C SER A 181 -11.48 9.23 -15.98
N SER A 182 -10.20 9.30 -16.33
CA SER A 182 -9.12 9.73 -15.42
C SER A 182 -8.40 10.94 -16.05
N PRO A 183 -8.53 12.15 -15.50
CA PRO A 183 -9.33 12.58 -14.33
C PRO A 183 -10.84 12.42 -14.53
N PRO A 184 -11.63 12.27 -13.44
CA PRO A 184 -13.08 12.19 -13.55
C PRO A 184 -13.67 13.55 -13.89
N PRO A 185 -14.76 13.60 -14.71
CA PRO A 185 -15.48 14.84 -14.98
C PRO A 185 -16.26 15.31 -13.76
N THR A 186 -16.73 16.56 -13.80
CA THR A 186 -17.62 17.12 -12.75
C THR A 186 -18.97 17.50 -13.40
N PRO A 187 -20.08 16.81 -13.05
CA PRO A 187 -20.21 15.66 -12.13
C PRO A 187 -19.61 14.38 -12.72
N SER A 188 -19.20 13.46 -11.83
CA SER A 188 -18.59 12.18 -12.25
C SER A 188 -19.57 11.26 -12.97
N PHE A 189 -20.87 11.37 -12.65
CA PHE A 189 -21.96 10.65 -13.28
C PHE A 189 -23.12 11.63 -13.58
N HIS A 190 -23.69 11.58 -14.78
CA HIS A 190 -24.87 12.33 -15.15
C HIS A 190 -26.15 11.59 -14.73
N ASP A 191 -26.14 10.27 -14.86
CA ASP A 191 -27.20 9.39 -14.42
C ASP A 191 -26.74 8.56 -13.22
N ILE A 192 -27.69 8.07 -12.42
CA ILE A 192 -27.37 7.20 -11.27
C ILE A 192 -26.85 5.87 -11.83
N PRO A 193 -25.58 5.51 -11.56
CA PRO A 193 -25.01 4.28 -12.09
C PRO A 193 -25.73 3.06 -11.51
N THR A 194 -26.10 2.13 -12.39
CA THR A 194 -26.72 0.88 -12.02
C THR A 194 -25.68 -0.22 -11.81
N GLN A 195 -26.06 -1.32 -11.17
CA GLN A 195 -25.17 -2.46 -10.96
C GLN A 195 -24.68 -3.09 -12.29
N GLY A 196 -25.41 -2.89 -13.39
CA GLY A 196 -25.04 -3.31 -14.75
C GLY A 196 -23.83 -2.55 -15.31
N ASP A 197 -23.74 -1.24 -15.04
CA ASP A 197 -22.69 -0.37 -15.61
C ASP A 197 -21.29 -0.76 -15.16
N ALA A 198 -21.15 -1.28 -13.94
CA ALA A 198 -19.88 -1.80 -13.43
C ALA A 198 -19.42 -3.07 -14.18
N ASN A 199 -20.35 -3.89 -14.67
CA ASN A 199 -20.04 -5.13 -15.39
C ASN A 199 -19.75 -4.89 -16.88
N GLU A 200 -20.40 -3.94 -17.53
CA GLU A 200 -20.18 -3.64 -18.96
C GLU A 200 -18.76 -3.12 -19.24
N GLY A 201 -18.17 -2.38 -18.32
CA GLY A 201 -16.78 -1.92 -18.41
C GLY A 201 -15.78 -3.06 -18.53
N HIS A 202 -16.07 -4.22 -17.95
CA HIS A 202 -15.21 -5.40 -17.99
C HIS A 202 -15.38 -6.25 -19.24
N GLU A 203 -16.60 -6.37 -19.77
CA GLU A 203 -16.85 -7.14 -21.00
C GLU A 203 -16.14 -6.53 -22.22
N HIS A 204 -16.05 -5.19 -22.30
CA HIS A 204 -15.30 -4.52 -23.34
C HIS A 204 -13.76 -4.69 -23.26
N GLY A 205 -13.21 -4.91 -22.05
CA GLY A 205 -11.79 -5.22 -21.82
C GLY A 205 -11.41 -6.64 -22.25
N GLU A 206 -12.29 -7.61 -22.03
CA GLU A 206 -12.06 -9.01 -22.43
C GLU A 206 -12.20 -9.25 -23.93
N LYS A 207 -13.16 -8.59 -24.60
CA LYS A 207 -13.35 -8.72 -26.05
C LYS A 207 -12.16 -8.23 -26.88
N LYS A 208 -11.33 -7.31 -26.37
CA LYS A 208 -10.09 -6.87 -27.06
C LYS A 208 -8.92 -7.84 -26.94
N LYS A 209 -8.93 -8.76 -25.95
CA LYS A 209 -7.92 -9.83 -25.81
C LYS A 209 -8.29 -11.14 -26.50
N GLY A 210 -9.51 -11.28 -27.03
CA GLY A 210 -10.07 -12.52 -27.54
C GLY A 210 -10.21 -12.63 -29.07
N VAL A 211 -9.62 -11.72 -29.87
CA VAL A 211 -9.58 -11.88 -31.32
C VAL A 211 -8.33 -12.64 -31.74
N GLY A 212 -8.20 -13.85 -31.26
CA GLY A 212 -7.46 -14.94 -31.88
C GLY A 212 -8.44 -15.68 -32.78
N LYS A 213 -8.28 -15.55 -34.10
CA LYS A 213 -9.04 -16.22 -35.15
C LYS A 213 -9.38 -17.67 -34.78
N ARG A 214 -10.66 -18.01 -34.66
CA ARG A 214 -11.11 -19.37 -34.89
C ARG A 214 -11.19 -19.60 -36.41
N LEU A 215 -10.11 -20.09 -36.97
CA LEU A 215 -10.06 -20.72 -38.27
C LEU A 215 -10.73 -22.10 -38.16
N TRP A 216 -12.05 -22.17 -38.27
CA TRP A 216 -12.81 -23.31 -38.79
C TRP A 216 -14.33 -23.00 -38.69
N GLU A 217 -14.90 -22.39 -39.67
CA GLU A 217 -16.29 -22.61 -40.05
C GLU A 217 -16.26 -23.08 -41.48
N GLY A 218 -16.16 -24.41 -41.59
CA GLY A 218 -16.34 -25.10 -42.82
C GLY A 218 -17.82 -25.15 -43.20
N SER A 219 -18.03 -24.79 -44.43
CA SER A 219 -19.13 -25.19 -45.33
C SER A 219 -20.20 -26.12 -44.77
N GLY A 220 -21.42 -25.65 -44.77
CA GLY A 220 -22.64 -26.45 -44.58
C GLY A 220 -23.79 -25.86 -45.38
N THR A 221 -23.80 -26.18 -46.65
CA THR A 221 -24.94 -26.39 -47.59
C THR A 221 -26.29 -25.78 -47.23
N GLU A 222 -26.72 -24.82 -48.07
CA GLU A 222 -28.11 -24.55 -48.41
C GLU A 222 -28.83 -25.83 -48.85
N VAL A 223 -29.99 -26.08 -48.21
CA VAL A 223 -31.05 -26.91 -48.81
C VAL A 223 -32.31 -26.09 -48.82
N SER A 224 -32.71 -25.75 -50.03
CA SER A 224 -34.03 -25.22 -50.43
C SER A 224 -35.12 -26.22 -50.08
N GLN A 225 -36.17 -25.78 -49.47
CA GLN A 225 -37.57 -25.94 -49.93
C GLN A 225 -38.46 -24.96 -49.15
#